data_b1b076f8ae020d3a0644b89aab372567
#
_entry.id   b1b076f8ae020d3a0644b89aab372567
#
_cell.length_a   1.000
_cell.length_b   1.000
_cell.length_c   1.000
_cell.angle_alpha   90.00
_cell.angle_beta   90.00
_cell.angle_gamma   90.00
#
_symmetry.space_group_name_H-M   'P 1'
#
loop_
_entity.id
_entity.type
_entity.pdbx_description
1 polymer ?
#
loop_
_entity_poly.entity_id
_entity_poly.type
_entity_poly.pdbx_seq_one_letter_code
_entity_poly.pdbx_strand_id
1 'polypeptide(L)'
;MRRIFLLCLLMQARLLCSGADYNILSYGAVADGIKLNTTAIQSAIDAAFQAGGGRVIVPAGRFLTGSIVLKTRVELHLLKNAVLLGSTDPSHYTKLNRWLALVMADNQQHISITGDGEIDGQGRNLALHIDSLFYAGKIDSADYNFVEMRPIHYIRPQLIEMVRCSHIRVQQVTLRNAACWVQTYDQCSYLIIDSVRVESDAYWNNDGMDIQDSRNVRITNCYVNAADDGICLKSQNVALGCDSVYIGHCTVRSSASAIKFGTVSHGGFRRVLIEDIRVYDTYRSAIAIECVDGGTIEDIVVDHVEAVNTGNAFFIRLGKRNKNGDVGTLKKVTLKNITVQVPFGRPDGAYELRGPDLPFFHNTFPASIVGIPGHPVQQVILENIQIRYPGRGNNGLANMPLSRLDAVPEKEAAYPEFSMFGELPAWGLYVRHTDGLIMKNVQLSVDAPDYRPGVVFDDVDHLDLQSMRLDGDTKPIILHNTEKARINKNLVTRKI
;
A
#
# COMPACT_ATOMS: atom_id res chain seq x y z
N MET A 1 9.16 -26.01 -5.81
CA MET A 1 7.92 -25.31 -5.42
C MET A 1 7.10 -24.73 -6.60
N ARG A 2 7.69 -24.42 -7.76
CA ARG A 2 6.93 -23.94 -8.95
C ARG A 2 5.86 -24.90 -9.53
N ARG A 3 5.92 -26.20 -9.27
CA ARG A 3 5.02 -27.19 -9.90
C ARG A 3 3.75 -27.54 -9.12
N ILE A 4 3.62 -27.16 -7.87
CA ILE A 4 2.41 -27.46 -7.05
C ILE A 4 1.39 -26.32 -7.11
N PHE A 5 1.80 -25.09 -7.39
CA PHE A 5 0.89 -23.95 -7.55
C PHE A 5 0.13 -23.95 -8.90
N LEU A 6 0.64 -24.66 -9.90
CA LEU A 6 0.04 -24.62 -11.26
C LEU A 6 -1.14 -25.60 -11.44
N LEU A 7 -1.31 -26.61 -10.58
CA LEU A 7 -2.32 -27.66 -10.80
C LEU A 7 -3.69 -27.38 -10.16
N CYS A 8 -3.80 -26.45 -9.22
CA CYS A 8 -5.12 -26.08 -8.63
C CYS A 8 -5.85 -24.94 -9.35
N LEU A 9 -5.26 -24.34 -10.38
CA LEU A 9 -5.80 -23.11 -11.01
C LEU A 9 -6.56 -23.35 -12.33
N LEU A 10 -6.60 -24.59 -12.84
CA LEU A 10 -7.15 -24.86 -14.17
C LEU A 10 -8.61 -25.37 -14.19
N MET A 11 -9.31 -25.42 -13.06
CA MET A 11 -10.66 -26.01 -13.01
C MET A 11 -11.80 -25.10 -12.53
N GLN A 12 -11.62 -23.76 -12.54
CA GLN A 12 -12.72 -22.83 -12.25
C GLN A 12 -13.01 -21.85 -13.40
N ALA A 13 -12.84 -22.26 -14.62
CA ALA A 13 -13.40 -21.56 -15.75
C ALA A 13 -14.81 -22.10 -16.02
N ARG A 14 -15.80 -21.18 -15.99
CA ARG A 14 -17.19 -21.34 -16.45
C ARG A 14 -18.19 -21.94 -15.45
N LEU A 15 -18.62 -21.12 -14.51
CA LEU A 15 -20.03 -20.94 -14.25
C LEU A 15 -20.32 -19.45 -14.51
N LEU A 16 -20.35 -19.06 -15.77
CA LEU A 16 -21.12 -17.91 -16.21
C LEU A 16 -22.57 -18.28 -15.90
N CYS A 17 -23.06 -17.89 -14.75
CA CYS A 17 -24.48 -17.77 -14.53
C CYS A 17 -24.94 -16.75 -15.58
N SER A 18 -25.59 -17.23 -16.67
CA SER A 18 -26.33 -16.39 -17.60
C SER A 18 -27.55 -15.84 -16.83
N GLY A 19 -27.27 -15.01 -15.81
CA GLY A 19 -28.28 -14.30 -15.07
C GLY A 19 -28.91 -13.25 -15.96
N ALA A 20 -30.18 -12.94 -15.72
CA ALA A 20 -30.88 -11.88 -16.44
C ALA A 20 -30.19 -10.52 -16.19
N ASP A 21 -30.26 -9.63 -17.17
CA ASP A 21 -29.80 -8.25 -17.06
C ASP A 21 -30.89 -7.37 -16.45
N TYR A 22 -30.48 -6.58 -15.46
CA TYR A 22 -31.32 -5.63 -14.73
C TYR A 22 -30.82 -4.23 -15.02
N ASN A 23 -31.33 -3.60 -16.08
CA ASN A 23 -30.93 -2.23 -16.43
C ASN A 23 -31.53 -1.21 -15.48
N ILE A 24 -30.69 -0.39 -14.83
CA ILE A 24 -31.12 0.60 -13.83
C ILE A 24 -32.15 1.61 -14.40
N LEU A 25 -32.14 1.88 -15.72
CA LEU A 25 -33.15 2.74 -16.36
C LEU A 25 -34.55 2.17 -16.21
N SER A 26 -34.72 0.85 -16.24
CA SER A 26 -36.00 0.17 -16.06
C SER A 26 -36.56 0.31 -14.63
N TYR A 27 -35.70 0.75 -13.69
CA TYR A 27 -36.07 1.04 -12.30
C TYR A 27 -36.17 2.53 -12.00
N GLY A 28 -36.16 3.38 -13.04
CA GLY A 28 -36.38 4.82 -12.95
C GLY A 28 -35.10 5.65 -12.73
N ALA A 29 -33.92 5.07 -12.98
CA ALA A 29 -32.67 5.86 -12.98
C ALA A 29 -32.65 6.84 -14.15
N VAL A 30 -32.02 8.01 -13.95
CA VAL A 30 -31.88 9.09 -14.93
C VAL A 30 -30.42 9.45 -15.07
N ALA A 31 -29.92 9.51 -16.29
CA ALA A 31 -28.51 9.70 -16.63
C ALA A 31 -28.08 11.18 -16.75
N ASP A 32 -28.62 12.08 -15.93
CA ASP A 32 -28.40 13.52 -16.03
C ASP A 32 -27.28 14.07 -15.12
N GLY A 33 -26.73 13.19 -14.23
CA GLY A 33 -25.73 13.59 -13.24
C GLY A 33 -26.25 14.47 -12.10
N ILE A 34 -27.57 14.67 -12.00
CA ILE A 34 -28.23 15.59 -11.05
C ILE A 34 -29.23 14.85 -10.16
N LYS A 35 -30.12 14.03 -10.77
CA LYS A 35 -31.12 13.26 -10.03
C LYS A 35 -30.44 12.17 -9.22
N LEU A 36 -30.78 12.09 -7.93
CA LEU A 36 -30.30 11.00 -7.06
C LEU A 36 -30.95 9.68 -7.47
N ASN A 37 -30.14 8.71 -7.87
CA ASN A 37 -30.55 7.41 -8.40
C ASN A 37 -30.38 6.26 -7.40
N THR A 38 -30.03 6.52 -6.14
CA THR A 38 -29.72 5.48 -5.15
C THR A 38 -30.80 4.43 -5.05
N THR A 39 -32.08 4.85 -4.93
CA THR A 39 -33.22 3.94 -4.84
C THR A 39 -33.42 3.12 -6.11
N ALA A 40 -33.25 3.71 -7.27
CA ALA A 40 -33.40 3.01 -8.57
C ALA A 40 -32.32 1.93 -8.74
N ILE A 41 -31.05 2.27 -8.43
CA ILE A 41 -29.95 1.34 -8.51
C ILE A 41 -30.11 0.21 -7.48
N GLN A 42 -30.48 0.55 -6.24
CA GLN A 42 -30.71 -0.44 -5.20
C GLN A 42 -31.86 -1.39 -5.55
N SER A 43 -32.95 -0.86 -6.15
CA SER A 43 -34.08 -1.68 -6.60
C SER A 43 -33.67 -2.70 -7.67
N ALA A 44 -32.79 -2.32 -8.59
CA ALA A 44 -32.23 -3.24 -9.60
C ALA A 44 -31.38 -4.34 -8.95
N ILE A 45 -30.54 -3.98 -7.97
CA ILE A 45 -29.72 -4.92 -7.18
C ILE A 45 -30.63 -5.90 -6.42
N ASP A 46 -31.67 -5.39 -5.78
CA ASP A 46 -32.61 -6.18 -5.00
C ASP A 46 -33.41 -7.15 -5.86
N ALA A 47 -33.85 -6.72 -7.05
CA ALA A 47 -34.52 -7.56 -8.01
C ALA A 47 -33.62 -8.69 -8.55
N ALA A 48 -32.37 -8.38 -8.88
CA ALA A 48 -31.39 -9.38 -9.28
C ALA A 48 -31.15 -10.42 -8.17
N PHE A 49 -30.98 -9.97 -6.93
CA PHE A 49 -30.79 -10.84 -5.78
C PHE A 49 -32.01 -11.75 -5.51
N GLN A 50 -33.23 -11.20 -5.56
CA GLN A 50 -34.47 -11.96 -5.37
C GLN A 50 -34.67 -13.04 -6.45
N ALA A 51 -34.18 -12.80 -7.65
CA ALA A 51 -34.20 -13.78 -8.74
C ALA A 51 -33.08 -14.85 -8.63
N GLY A 52 -32.26 -14.82 -7.56
CA GLY A 52 -31.19 -15.76 -7.33
C GLY A 52 -29.83 -15.35 -7.87
N GLY A 53 -29.70 -14.13 -8.40
CA GLY A 53 -28.51 -13.52 -8.97
C GLY A 53 -28.77 -12.90 -10.33
N GLY A 54 -27.83 -12.11 -10.81
CA GLY A 54 -27.92 -11.47 -12.11
C GLY A 54 -26.98 -10.30 -12.26
N ARG A 55 -27.03 -9.68 -13.44
CA ARG A 55 -26.16 -8.57 -13.80
C ARG A 55 -26.96 -7.26 -13.79
N VAL A 56 -26.60 -6.34 -12.88
CA VAL A 56 -27.16 -4.98 -12.84
C VAL A 56 -26.38 -4.11 -13.79
N ILE A 57 -27.02 -3.63 -14.84
CA ILE A 57 -26.40 -2.83 -15.90
C ILE A 57 -26.53 -1.36 -15.59
N VAL A 58 -25.38 -0.68 -15.49
CA VAL A 58 -25.29 0.78 -15.53
C VAL A 58 -24.92 1.18 -16.97
N PRO A 59 -25.86 1.73 -17.75
CA PRO A 59 -25.60 2.10 -19.14
C PRO A 59 -24.79 3.40 -19.24
N ALA A 60 -24.38 3.77 -20.46
CA ALA A 60 -23.70 5.04 -20.71
C ALA A 60 -24.50 6.23 -20.15
N GLY A 61 -23.82 7.15 -19.48
CA GLY A 61 -24.39 8.34 -18.83
C GLY A 61 -23.87 8.53 -17.42
N ARG A 62 -24.30 9.62 -16.76
CA ARG A 62 -23.86 9.98 -15.41
C ARG A 62 -25.00 9.75 -14.42
N PHE A 63 -24.82 8.86 -13.47
CA PHE A 63 -25.85 8.49 -12.50
C PHE A 63 -25.41 8.91 -11.09
N LEU A 64 -25.91 10.06 -10.62
CA LEU A 64 -25.66 10.52 -9.25
C LEU A 64 -26.26 9.55 -8.25
N THR A 65 -25.47 9.11 -7.25
CA THR A 65 -25.95 8.19 -6.22
C THR A 65 -25.27 8.44 -4.88
N GLY A 66 -25.95 8.06 -3.81
CA GLY A 66 -25.38 7.81 -2.51
C GLY A 66 -24.99 6.32 -2.36
N SER A 67 -24.94 5.84 -1.12
CA SER A 67 -24.55 4.46 -0.82
C SER A 67 -25.49 3.43 -1.41
N ILE A 68 -24.92 2.41 -2.07
CA ILE A 68 -25.62 1.22 -2.56
C ILE A 68 -25.00 -0.04 -1.95
N VAL A 69 -25.80 -1.09 -1.76
CA VAL A 69 -25.38 -2.34 -1.12
C VAL A 69 -25.50 -3.49 -2.11
N LEU A 70 -24.37 -4.08 -2.46
CA LEU A 70 -24.32 -5.28 -3.31
C LEU A 70 -24.74 -6.51 -2.51
N LYS A 71 -25.36 -7.45 -3.21
CA LYS A 71 -25.91 -8.69 -2.64
C LYS A 71 -25.36 -9.93 -3.34
N THR A 72 -25.45 -11.05 -2.67
CA THR A 72 -24.96 -12.35 -3.13
C THR A 72 -25.41 -12.66 -4.56
N ARG A 73 -24.45 -13.10 -5.41
CA ARG A 73 -24.63 -13.44 -6.83
C ARG A 73 -25.07 -12.27 -7.71
N VAL A 74 -24.82 -11.03 -7.29
CA VAL A 74 -25.10 -9.84 -8.09
C VAL A 74 -23.79 -9.28 -8.64
N GLU A 75 -23.79 -9.02 -9.94
CA GLU A 75 -22.74 -8.29 -10.65
C GLU A 75 -23.23 -6.86 -10.94
N LEU A 76 -22.51 -5.85 -10.46
CA LEU A 76 -22.67 -4.46 -10.89
C LEU A 76 -21.79 -4.24 -12.12
N HIS A 77 -22.40 -4.08 -13.29
CA HIS A 77 -21.69 -3.98 -14.56
C HIS A 77 -21.85 -2.59 -15.17
N LEU A 78 -20.76 -1.86 -15.25
CA LEU A 78 -20.70 -0.52 -15.80
C LEU A 78 -20.30 -0.58 -17.28
N LEU A 79 -21.21 -0.24 -18.18
CA LEU A 79 -20.90 -0.19 -19.60
C LEU A 79 -19.91 0.96 -19.90
N LYS A 80 -19.27 0.88 -21.05
CA LYS A 80 -18.40 1.96 -21.53
C LYS A 80 -19.12 3.30 -21.49
N ASN A 81 -18.48 4.34 -20.99
CA ASN A 81 -19.03 5.68 -20.75
C ASN A 81 -20.14 5.74 -19.67
N ALA A 82 -20.35 4.69 -18.90
CA ALA A 82 -21.13 4.77 -17.67
C ALA A 82 -20.32 5.41 -16.56
N VAL A 83 -20.90 6.34 -15.83
CA VAL A 83 -20.31 6.95 -14.63
C VAL A 83 -21.29 6.79 -13.47
N LEU A 84 -20.90 5.98 -12.49
CA LEU A 84 -21.55 5.96 -11.20
C LEU A 84 -20.96 7.12 -10.38
N LEU A 85 -21.72 8.20 -10.23
CA LEU A 85 -21.26 9.46 -9.69
C LEU A 85 -21.66 9.56 -8.22
N GLY A 86 -20.69 9.61 -7.30
CA GLY A 86 -20.93 9.79 -5.88
C GLY A 86 -21.50 11.18 -5.58
N SER A 87 -22.47 11.24 -4.66
CA SER A 87 -23.02 12.51 -4.21
C SER A 87 -21.99 13.35 -3.45
N THR A 88 -22.05 14.65 -3.60
CA THR A 88 -21.28 15.60 -2.76
C THR A 88 -22.00 15.97 -1.47
N ASP A 89 -23.21 15.45 -1.23
CA ASP A 89 -23.93 15.58 0.03
C ASP A 89 -23.62 14.38 0.94
N PRO A 90 -22.95 14.58 2.10
CA PRO A 90 -22.58 13.48 2.99
C PRO A 90 -23.79 12.76 3.59
N SER A 91 -24.98 13.39 3.64
CA SER A 91 -26.21 12.76 4.13
C SER A 91 -26.72 11.61 3.24
N HIS A 92 -26.25 11.52 2.00
CA HIS A 92 -26.60 10.45 1.08
C HIS A 92 -25.75 9.18 1.29
N TYR A 93 -24.80 9.21 2.24
CA TYR A 93 -23.96 8.05 2.54
C TYR A 93 -24.38 7.38 3.84
N THR A 94 -24.31 6.07 3.84
CA THR A 94 -24.61 5.24 5.00
C THR A 94 -23.41 4.41 5.38
N LYS A 95 -23.43 3.92 6.60
CA LYS A 95 -22.41 3.06 7.18
C LYS A 95 -23.01 1.67 7.38
N LEU A 96 -22.45 0.68 6.69
CA LEU A 96 -22.86 -0.71 6.86
C LEU A 96 -22.01 -1.41 7.92
N ASN A 97 -20.73 -1.12 7.96
CA ASN A 97 -19.78 -1.66 8.93
C ASN A 97 -18.99 -0.55 9.62
N ARG A 98 -17.73 -0.40 9.23
CA ARG A 98 -16.80 0.53 9.85
C ARG A 98 -16.81 1.90 9.19
N TRP A 99 -16.97 1.93 7.88
CA TRP A 99 -16.80 3.12 7.05
C TRP A 99 -18.09 3.55 6.37
N LEU A 100 -18.15 4.82 6.00
CA LEU A 100 -19.03 5.28 4.96
C LEU A 100 -18.46 4.88 3.60
N ALA A 101 -19.27 4.37 2.69
CA ALA A 101 -18.81 4.06 1.33
C ALA A 101 -19.93 4.21 0.30
N LEU A 102 -19.53 4.36 -0.97
CA LEU A 102 -20.47 4.48 -2.08
C LEU A 102 -21.04 3.11 -2.48
N VAL A 103 -20.17 2.10 -2.60
CA VAL A 103 -20.55 0.72 -2.90
C VAL A 103 -20.12 -0.18 -1.75
N MET A 104 -21.08 -0.85 -1.12
CA MET A 104 -20.82 -1.65 0.07
C MET A 104 -21.30 -3.09 -0.10
N ALA A 105 -20.66 -4.01 0.63
CA ALA A 105 -21.16 -5.37 0.83
C ALA A 105 -20.71 -5.90 2.19
N ASP A 106 -21.56 -6.64 2.88
CA ASP A 106 -21.22 -7.33 4.12
C ASP A 106 -21.76 -8.75 4.11
N ASN A 107 -20.88 -9.72 4.38
CA ASN A 107 -21.20 -11.15 4.42
C ASN A 107 -21.90 -11.67 3.14
N GLN A 108 -21.43 -11.18 1.95
CA GLN A 108 -21.96 -11.56 0.65
C GLN A 108 -20.99 -12.48 -0.08
N GLN A 109 -21.52 -13.25 -1.03
CA GLN A 109 -20.74 -14.22 -1.80
C GLN A 109 -21.01 -14.07 -3.30
N HIS A 110 -19.96 -14.35 -4.12
CA HIS A 110 -20.08 -14.30 -5.58
C HIS A 110 -20.56 -12.94 -6.08
N ILE A 111 -19.96 -11.86 -5.59
CA ILE A 111 -20.26 -10.49 -5.98
C ILE A 111 -19.21 -9.96 -6.95
N SER A 112 -19.62 -9.10 -7.85
CA SER A 112 -18.69 -8.54 -8.83
C SER A 112 -18.98 -7.06 -9.12
N ILE A 113 -17.93 -6.31 -9.44
CA ILE A 113 -17.99 -4.98 -10.05
C ILE A 113 -17.14 -5.06 -11.31
N THR A 114 -17.74 -4.87 -12.48
CA THR A 114 -17.06 -5.10 -13.75
C THR A 114 -17.42 -4.06 -14.82
N GLY A 115 -16.70 -4.11 -15.93
CA GLY A 115 -16.98 -3.31 -17.13
C GLY A 115 -16.03 -2.14 -17.33
N ASP A 116 -16.19 -1.43 -18.45
CA ASP A 116 -15.30 -0.36 -18.89
C ASP A 116 -15.76 1.05 -18.42
N GLY A 117 -16.67 1.10 -17.45
CA GLY A 117 -17.19 2.34 -16.87
C GLY A 117 -16.38 2.83 -15.69
N GLU A 118 -16.89 3.88 -15.05
CA GLU A 118 -16.20 4.62 -13.99
C GLU A 118 -17.07 4.74 -12.74
N ILE A 119 -16.43 4.67 -11.58
CA ILE A 119 -16.99 5.07 -10.28
C ILE A 119 -16.20 6.30 -9.83
N ASP A 120 -16.86 7.47 -9.85
CA ASP A 120 -16.28 8.76 -9.47
C ASP A 120 -16.90 9.26 -8.16
N GLY A 121 -16.11 9.32 -7.12
CA GLY A 121 -16.56 9.73 -5.79
C GLY A 121 -16.76 11.23 -5.61
N GLN A 122 -16.33 12.08 -6.56
CA GLN A 122 -16.27 13.54 -6.39
C GLN A 122 -15.58 13.98 -5.09
N GLY A 123 -14.57 13.20 -4.66
CA GLY A 123 -14.05 13.17 -3.29
C GLY A 123 -13.56 14.50 -2.75
N ARG A 124 -12.90 15.31 -3.58
CA ARG A 124 -12.47 16.65 -3.17
C ARG A 124 -13.68 17.53 -2.84
N ASN A 125 -14.68 17.58 -3.71
CA ASN A 125 -15.89 18.40 -3.49
C ASN A 125 -16.66 17.92 -2.26
N LEU A 126 -16.78 16.60 -2.09
CA LEU A 126 -17.43 16.01 -0.92
C LEU A 126 -16.66 16.33 0.36
N ALA A 127 -15.34 16.16 0.39
CA ALA A 127 -14.51 16.43 1.57
C ALA A 127 -14.55 17.93 1.95
N LEU A 128 -14.49 18.83 0.98
CA LEU A 128 -14.61 20.27 1.21
C LEU A 128 -16.03 20.67 1.68
N HIS A 129 -17.06 19.98 1.21
CA HIS A 129 -18.41 20.19 1.74
C HIS A 129 -18.49 19.75 3.21
N ILE A 130 -17.95 18.58 3.57
CA ILE A 130 -17.87 18.13 4.96
C ILE A 130 -17.10 19.14 5.82
N ASP A 131 -15.97 19.65 5.31
CA ASP A 131 -15.21 20.69 5.98
C ASP A 131 -16.05 21.97 6.22
N SER A 132 -16.80 22.41 5.23
CA SER A 132 -17.71 23.56 5.37
C SER A 132 -18.83 23.33 6.41
N LEU A 133 -19.32 22.10 6.54
CA LEU A 133 -20.31 21.75 7.57
C LEU A 133 -19.72 21.81 8.97
N PHE A 134 -18.43 21.48 9.15
CA PHE A 134 -17.72 21.66 10.41
C PHE A 134 -17.69 23.15 10.81
N TYR A 135 -17.26 24.04 9.91
CA TYR A 135 -17.24 25.49 10.18
C TYR A 135 -18.63 26.09 10.39
N ALA A 136 -19.66 25.45 9.86
CA ALA A 136 -21.06 25.81 10.11
C ALA A 136 -21.61 25.23 11.43
N GLY A 137 -20.82 24.54 12.24
CA GLY A 137 -21.21 23.93 13.50
C GLY A 137 -22.14 22.73 13.36
N LYS A 138 -22.17 22.06 12.20
CA LYS A 138 -23.03 20.91 11.92
C LYS A 138 -22.32 19.56 12.07
N ILE A 139 -21.03 19.55 12.34
CA ILE A 139 -20.20 18.37 12.56
C ILE A 139 -19.51 18.51 13.92
N ASP A 140 -19.44 17.42 14.68
CA ASP A 140 -18.79 17.38 15.98
C ASP A 140 -17.28 17.65 15.84
N SER A 141 -16.72 18.37 16.79
CA SER A 141 -15.29 18.62 16.87
C SER A 141 -14.46 17.35 17.01
N ALA A 142 -15.02 16.26 17.56
CA ALA A 142 -14.40 14.96 17.61
C ALA A 142 -14.16 14.32 16.23
N ASP A 143 -14.92 14.76 15.23
CA ASP A 143 -14.80 14.33 13.82
C ASP A 143 -13.89 15.24 12.99
N TYR A 144 -13.11 16.12 13.64
CA TYR A 144 -12.19 17.02 12.98
C TYR A 144 -10.75 16.86 13.51
N ASN A 145 -9.80 16.73 12.58
CA ASN A 145 -8.38 16.69 12.92
C ASN A 145 -7.80 18.12 12.92
N PHE A 146 -7.63 18.68 14.09
CA PHE A 146 -7.11 20.05 14.27
C PHE A 146 -5.61 20.19 13.96
N VAL A 147 -4.85 19.10 13.93
CA VAL A 147 -3.43 19.13 13.54
C VAL A 147 -3.30 19.25 12.03
N GLU A 148 -4.09 18.49 11.31
CA GLU A 148 -4.08 18.46 9.85
C GLU A 148 -5.10 19.41 9.22
N MET A 149 -5.91 20.10 10.05
CA MET A 149 -6.94 21.07 9.65
C MET A 149 -7.90 20.51 8.59
N ARG A 150 -8.48 19.34 8.88
CA ARG A 150 -9.41 18.64 7.97
C ARG A 150 -10.32 17.65 8.70
N PRO A 151 -11.49 17.30 8.11
CA PRO A 151 -12.34 16.24 8.63
C PRO A 151 -11.57 14.92 8.75
N ILE A 152 -11.83 14.15 9.82
CA ILE A 152 -11.21 12.82 9.98
C ILE A 152 -11.67 11.88 8.88
N HIS A 153 -10.89 10.82 8.65
CA HIS A 153 -11.15 9.88 7.56
C HIS A 153 -12.45 9.06 7.75
N TYR A 154 -12.94 8.86 8.97
CA TYR A 154 -14.14 8.06 9.26
C TYR A 154 -15.45 8.68 8.74
N ILE A 155 -15.53 9.99 8.58
CA ILE A 155 -16.72 10.69 8.08
C ILE A 155 -16.61 11.05 6.59
N ARG A 156 -15.50 10.66 5.95
CA ARG A 156 -15.28 10.82 4.51
C ARG A 156 -15.50 9.48 3.81
N PRO A 157 -16.48 9.36 2.89
CA PRO A 157 -16.78 8.09 2.24
C PRO A 157 -15.65 7.52 1.39
N GLN A 158 -15.48 6.21 1.44
CA GLN A 158 -14.72 5.43 0.47
C GLN A 158 -15.53 5.21 -0.82
N LEU A 159 -14.91 4.71 -1.89
CA LEU A 159 -15.68 4.24 -3.05
C LEU A 159 -16.23 2.84 -2.82
N ILE A 160 -15.43 1.92 -2.32
CA ILE A 160 -15.83 0.53 -2.11
C ILE A 160 -15.44 0.07 -0.69
N GLU A 161 -16.39 -0.52 0.04
CA GLU A 161 -16.13 -1.26 1.28
C GLU A 161 -16.78 -2.64 1.21
N MET A 162 -15.98 -3.70 1.26
CA MET A 162 -16.47 -5.07 1.33
C MET A 162 -15.94 -5.77 2.58
N VAL A 163 -16.83 -6.28 3.42
CA VAL A 163 -16.48 -6.89 4.70
C VAL A 163 -17.01 -8.31 4.77
N ARG A 164 -16.19 -9.27 5.22
CA ARG A 164 -16.56 -10.70 5.36
C ARG A 164 -17.16 -11.33 4.11
N CYS A 165 -16.79 -10.81 2.94
CA CYS A 165 -17.28 -11.29 1.65
C CYS A 165 -16.35 -12.37 1.05
N SER A 166 -16.90 -13.19 0.15
CA SER A 166 -16.11 -14.21 -0.53
C SER A 166 -16.44 -14.33 -2.02
N HIS A 167 -15.46 -14.82 -2.82
CA HIS A 167 -15.59 -14.96 -4.27
C HIS A 167 -15.95 -13.61 -4.91
N ILE A 168 -15.09 -12.63 -4.66
CA ILE A 168 -15.23 -11.25 -5.12
C ILE A 168 -14.44 -11.08 -6.41
N ARG A 169 -15.00 -10.36 -7.37
CA ARG A 169 -14.28 -9.96 -8.58
C ARG A 169 -14.51 -8.47 -8.86
N VAL A 170 -13.41 -7.71 -8.98
CA VAL A 170 -13.41 -6.32 -9.44
C VAL A 170 -12.55 -6.25 -10.69
N GLN A 171 -13.11 -5.84 -11.82
CA GLN A 171 -12.45 -6.02 -13.11
C GLN A 171 -12.72 -4.86 -14.08
N GLN A 172 -11.64 -4.33 -14.70
CA GLN A 172 -11.65 -3.36 -15.79
C GLN A 172 -12.16 -1.95 -15.42
N VAL A 173 -12.90 -1.79 -14.36
CA VAL A 173 -13.47 -0.50 -13.95
C VAL A 173 -12.39 0.53 -13.58
N THR A 174 -12.72 1.81 -13.80
CA THR A 174 -11.95 2.95 -13.30
C THR A 174 -12.56 3.43 -11.99
N LEU A 175 -11.73 3.56 -10.95
CA LEU A 175 -12.10 4.11 -9.65
C LEU A 175 -11.42 5.46 -9.49
N ARG A 176 -12.20 6.51 -9.28
CA ARG A 176 -11.69 7.88 -9.34
C ARG A 176 -12.18 8.74 -8.19
N ASN A 177 -11.31 9.65 -7.74
CA ASN A 177 -11.67 10.75 -6.87
C ASN A 177 -12.40 10.32 -5.57
N ALA A 178 -11.83 9.43 -4.77
CA ALA A 178 -12.37 9.10 -3.45
C ALA A 178 -12.23 10.27 -2.47
N ALA A 179 -13.12 10.38 -1.49
CA ALA A 179 -12.98 11.35 -0.40
C ALA A 179 -12.07 10.82 0.73
N CYS A 180 -11.82 9.51 0.76
CA CYS A 180 -10.93 8.79 1.66
C CYS A 180 -10.30 7.62 0.90
N TRP A 181 -10.02 6.49 1.54
CA TRP A 181 -9.53 5.27 0.89
C TRP A 181 -10.37 4.90 -0.32
N VAL A 182 -9.75 4.41 -1.37
CA VAL A 182 -10.49 4.13 -2.61
C VAL A 182 -11.29 2.85 -2.46
N GLN A 183 -10.66 1.77 -2.04
CA GLN A 183 -11.33 0.47 -1.89
C GLN A 183 -10.74 -0.34 -0.73
N THR A 184 -11.60 -0.90 0.10
CA THR A 184 -11.22 -1.73 1.24
C THR A 184 -11.91 -3.09 1.17
N TYR A 185 -11.12 -4.15 1.40
CA TYR A 185 -11.59 -5.54 1.49
C TYR A 185 -11.14 -6.10 2.83
N ASP A 186 -12.08 -6.14 3.80
CA ASP A 186 -11.80 -6.55 5.18
C ASP A 186 -12.35 -7.95 5.45
N GLN A 187 -11.50 -8.86 5.94
CA GLN A 187 -11.85 -10.25 6.25
C GLN A 187 -12.48 -11.00 5.05
N CYS A 188 -12.05 -10.63 3.84
CA CYS A 188 -12.54 -11.22 2.61
C CYS A 188 -11.72 -12.44 2.19
N SER A 189 -12.29 -13.25 1.28
CA SER A 189 -11.58 -14.41 0.73
C SER A 189 -11.91 -14.66 -0.74
N TYR A 190 -10.94 -15.24 -1.48
CA TYR A 190 -11.08 -15.47 -2.92
C TYR A 190 -11.42 -14.18 -3.66
N LEU A 191 -10.56 -13.16 -3.47
CA LEU A 191 -10.67 -11.85 -4.07
C LEU A 191 -9.80 -11.78 -5.33
N ILE A 192 -10.39 -11.35 -6.43
CA ILE A 192 -9.69 -11.06 -7.69
C ILE A 192 -9.93 -9.59 -8.04
N ILE A 193 -8.83 -8.83 -8.15
CA ILE A 193 -8.81 -7.47 -8.67
C ILE A 193 -7.93 -7.50 -9.92
N ASP A 194 -8.52 -7.29 -11.10
CA ASP A 194 -7.77 -7.41 -12.34
C ASP A 194 -8.09 -6.27 -13.30
N SER A 195 -7.05 -5.69 -13.89
CA SER A 195 -7.17 -4.61 -14.89
C SER A 195 -7.94 -3.39 -14.36
N VAL A 196 -7.92 -3.14 -13.04
CA VAL A 196 -8.55 -1.98 -12.41
C VAL A 196 -7.63 -0.78 -12.53
N ARG A 197 -8.21 0.37 -12.87
CA ARG A 197 -7.53 1.64 -12.90
C ARG A 197 -7.97 2.51 -11.72
N VAL A 198 -7.04 2.85 -10.84
CA VAL A 198 -7.25 3.81 -9.74
C VAL A 198 -6.61 5.13 -10.11
N GLU A 199 -7.41 6.20 -10.11
CA GLU A 199 -7.00 7.60 -10.31
C GLU A 199 -7.55 8.44 -9.16
N SER A 200 -6.91 8.38 -8.00
CA SER A 200 -7.43 9.02 -6.79
C SER A 200 -6.32 9.76 -6.03
N ASP A 201 -5.98 10.91 -6.54
CA ASP A 201 -5.14 11.92 -5.89
C ASP A 201 -5.93 13.18 -5.54
N ALA A 202 -7.23 13.02 -5.35
CA ALA A 202 -8.19 14.10 -5.18
C ALA A 202 -8.19 14.71 -3.78
N TYR A 203 -7.89 13.91 -2.75
CA TYR A 203 -7.89 14.35 -1.36
C TYR A 203 -6.94 13.47 -0.51
N TRP A 204 -6.74 13.84 0.75
CA TRP A 204 -5.89 13.14 1.70
C TRP A 204 -6.44 11.75 2.07
N ASN A 205 -5.55 10.80 2.39
CA ASN A 205 -5.86 9.42 2.71
C ASN A 205 -6.58 8.69 1.55
N ASN A 206 -6.19 8.97 0.33
CA ASN A 206 -6.65 8.22 -0.83
C ASN A 206 -5.71 7.03 -1.09
N ASP A 207 -5.70 6.07 -0.14
CA ASP A 207 -5.04 4.78 -0.35
C ASP A 207 -5.70 4.07 -1.54
N GLY A 208 -4.91 3.51 -2.46
CA GLY A 208 -5.45 2.97 -3.71
C GLY A 208 -6.21 1.66 -3.52
N MET A 209 -5.60 0.71 -2.81
CA MET A 209 -6.17 -0.60 -2.52
C MET A 209 -5.78 -1.05 -1.12
N ASP A 210 -6.74 -1.26 -0.24
CA ASP A 210 -6.54 -1.77 1.11
C ASP A 210 -7.08 -3.20 1.25
N ILE A 211 -6.16 -4.13 1.40
CA ILE A 211 -6.46 -5.54 1.66
C ILE A 211 -6.24 -5.79 3.14
N GLN A 212 -7.33 -5.98 3.89
CA GLN A 212 -7.26 -6.10 5.34
C GLN A 212 -7.72 -7.49 5.78
N ASP A 213 -6.91 -8.18 6.61
CA ASP A 213 -7.24 -9.49 7.20
C ASP A 213 -7.85 -10.51 6.20
N SER A 214 -7.44 -10.43 4.93
CA SER A 214 -8.04 -11.16 3.82
C SER A 214 -7.12 -12.23 3.25
N ARG A 215 -7.68 -13.28 2.64
CA ARG A 215 -6.92 -14.44 2.17
C ARG A 215 -7.31 -14.89 0.75
N ASN A 216 -6.36 -15.55 0.09
CA ASN A 216 -6.52 -15.97 -1.31
C ASN A 216 -6.87 -14.77 -2.20
N VAL A 217 -5.98 -13.77 -2.20
CA VAL A 217 -6.16 -12.52 -2.92
C VAL A 217 -5.24 -12.50 -4.14
N ARG A 218 -5.77 -12.06 -5.27
CA ARG A 218 -5.02 -11.86 -6.50
C ARG A 218 -5.29 -10.47 -7.06
N ILE A 219 -4.25 -9.65 -7.18
CA ILE A 219 -4.27 -8.31 -7.77
C ILE A 219 -3.36 -8.34 -9.00
N THR A 220 -3.90 -8.07 -10.19
CA THR A 220 -3.13 -8.16 -11.44
C THR A 220 -3.47 -7.07 -12.43
N ASN A 221 -2.49 -6.70 -13.25
CA ASN A 221 -2.66 -5.79 -14.39
C ASN A 221 -3.27 -4.43 -14.01
N CYS A 222 -3.10 -3.99 -12.78
CA CYS A 222 -3.71 -2.77 -12.26
C CYS A 222 -2.80 -1.56 -12.45
N TYR A 223 -3.42 -0.42 -12.64
CA TYR A 223 -2.77 0.89 -12.55
C TYR A 223 -3.30 1.63 -11.33
N VAL A 224 -2.41 2.15 -10.49
CA VAL A 224 -2.77 2.86 -9.27
C VAL A 224 -2.03 4.19 -9.21
N ASN A 225 -2.79 5.29 -9.16
CA ASN A 225 -2.33 6.62 -8.79
C ASN A 225 -3.09 7.07 -7.54
N ALA A 226 -2.39 7.14 -6.42
CA ALA A 226 -2.96 7.35 -5.09
C ALA A 226 -2.31 8.55 -4.37
N ALA A 227 -3.10 9.32 -3.62
CA ALA A 227 -2.59 10.41 -2.79
C ALA A 227 -2.11 9.94 -1.40
N ASP A 228 -2.18 8.64 -1.13
CA ASP A 228 -1.60 7.97 0.03
C ASP A 228 -1.00 6.63 -0.43
N ASP A 229 -0.98 5.56 0.38
CA ASP A 229 -0.39 4.27 0.00
C ASP A 229 -1.03 3.69 -1.28
N GLY A 230 -0.23 3.08 -2.15
CA GLY A 230 -0.70 2.55 -3.43
C GLY A 230 -1.49 1.26 -3.29
N ILE A 231 -0.80 0.13 -3.07
CA ILE A 231 -1.40 -1.16 -2.74
C ILE A 231 -0.93 -1.54 -1.35
N CYS A 232 -1.86 -1.67 -0.41
CA CYS A 232 -1.58 -1.79 1.00
C CYS A 232 -2.22 -3.05 1.61
N LEU A 233 -1.41 -3.85 2.31
CA LEU A 233 -1.89 -4.95 3.14
C LEU A 233 -1.98 -4.47 4.59
N LYS A 234 -3.12 -4.63 5.25
CA LYS A 234 -3.36 -4.24 6.64
C LYS A 234 -3.86 -5.44 7.45
N SER A 235 -3.56 -5.48 8.74
CA SER A 235 -4.08 -6.51 9.64
C SER A 235 -4.51 -5.90 10.95
N GLN A 236 -5.82 -5.82 11.14
CA GLN A 236 -6.46 -5.27 12.34
C GLN A 236 -6.78 -6.36 13.37
N ASN A 237 -7.05 -7.57 12.92
CA ASN A 237 -7.47 -8.68 13.75
C ASN A 237 -6.27 -9.57 14.10
N VAL A 238 -5.97 -9.71 15.40
CA VAL A 238 -4.85 -10.52 15.91
C VAL A 238 -4.92 -12.00 15.51
N ALA A 239 -6.12 -12.53 15.25
CA ALA A 239 -6.35 -13.93 14.91
C ALA A 239 -6.35 -14.22 13.41
N LEU A 240 -6.33 -13.19 12.56
CA LEU A 240 -6.44 -13.32 11.11
C LEU A 240 -5.12 -12.94 10.41
N GLY A 241 -5.11 -11.80 9.75
CA GLY A 241 -3.99 -11.35 8.91
C GLY A 241 -4.25 -11.60 7.44
N CYS A 242 -3.40 -11.02 6.58
CA CYS A 242 -3.45 -11.33 5.16
C CYS A 242 -2.62 -12.56 4.84
N ASP A 243 -3.18 -13.47 4.04
CA ASP A 243 -2.57 -14.74 3.76
C ASP A 243 -2.81 -15.21 2.32
N SER A 244 -1.78 -15.75 1.68
CA SER A 244 -1.86 -16.23 0.30
C SER A 244 -2.29 -15.09 -0.66
N VAL A 245 -1.47 -14.04 -0.70
CA VAL A 245 -1.68 -12.85 -1.54
C VAL A 245 -0.72 -12.86 -2.71
N TYR A 246 -1.23 -12.62 -3.90
CA TYR A 246 -0.45 -12.40 -5.11
C TYR A 246 -0.74 -11.01 -5.68
N ILE A 247 0.31 -10.24 -5.94
CA ILE A 247 0.24 -8.94 -6.61
C ILE A 247 1.21 -8.97 -7.78
N GLY A 248 0.73 -8.75 -9.01
CA GLY A 248 1.59 -8.83 -10.18
C GLY A 248 1.19 -7.95 -11.35
N HIS A 249 2.19 -7.58 -12.17
CA HIS A 249 2.00 -6.80 -13.40
C HIS A 249 1.29 -5.46 -13.16
N CYS A 250 1.60 -4.77 -12.06
CA CYS A 250 0.97 -3.52 -11.68
C CYS A 250 1.90 -2.32 -11.88
N THR A 251 1.30 -1.18 -12.20
CA THR A 251 2.00 0.11 -12.22
C THR A 251 1.45 0.98 -11.10
N VAL A 252 2.32 1.51 -10.25
CA VAL A 252 1.91 2.22 -9.04
C VAL A 252 2.65 3.55 -8.91
N ARG A 253 1.90 4.60 -8.64
CA ARG A 253 2.34 5.90 -8.16
C ARG A 253 1.67 6.21 -6.83
N SER A 254 2.39 6.77 -5.88
CA SER A 254 1.86 7.06 -4.54
C SER A 254 2.48 8.31 -3.94
N SER A 255 1.69 9.10 -3.21
CA SER A 255 2.22 10.17 -2.35
C SER A 255 2.69 9.65 -0.98
N ALA A 256 2.63 8.34 -0.76
CA ALA A 256 3.21 7.64 0.37
C ALA A 256 4.06 6.46 -0.12
N SER A 257 3.75 5.20 0.18
CA SER A 257 4.49 4.03 -0.30
C SER A 257 3.74 3.30 -1.41
N ALA A 258 4.46 2.84 -2.45
CA ALA A 258 3.81 2.17 -3.57
C ALA A 258 3.22 0.81 -3.17
N ILE A 259 4.03 -0.04 -2.57
CA ILE A 259 3.62 -1.33 -1.98
C ILE A 259 3.89 -1.28 -0.49
N LYS A 260 2.86 -1.52 0.33
CA LYS A 260 2.98 -1.42 1.78
C LYS A 260 2.37 -2.61 2.51
N PHE A 261 3.07 -3.07 3.53
CA PHE A 261 2.61 -3.99 4.55
C PHE A 261 2.49 -3.22 5.86
N GLY A 262 1.29 -3.02 6.31
CA GLY A 262 1.03 -2.21 7.52
C GLY A 262 0.35 -0.85 7.20
N THR A 263 0.44 0.13 8.03
CA THR A 263 1.11 0.12 9.35
C THR A 263 0.47 -0.87 10.33
N VAL A 264 -0.88 -1.01 10.30
CA VAL A 264 -1.59 -1.92 11.20
C VAL A 264 -1.22 -3.37 10.86
N SER A 265 -0.63 -4.09 11.82
CA SER A 265 -0.02 -5.41 11.63
C SER A 265 -0.27 -6.39 12.79
N HIS A 266 -1.47 -6.35 13.39
CA HIS A 266 -1.79 -7.18 14.56
C HIS A 266 -1.78 -8.70 14.30
N GLY A 267 -2.35 -9.19 13.21
CA GLY A 267 -2.31 -10.61 12.80
C GLY A 267 -1.15 -10.94 11.87
N GLY A 268 -0.66 -9.91 11.17
CA GLY A 268 0.48 -10.01 10.27
C GLY A 268 0.14 -10.41 8.82
N PHE A 269 1.19 -10.83 8.09
CA PHE A 269 1.12 -11.13 6.65
C PHE A 269 1.94 -12.37 6.34
N ARG A 270 1.36 -13.32 5.59
CA ARG A 270 2.02 -14.59 5.30
C ARG A 270 1.81 -15.03 3.86
N ARG A 271 2.81 -15.70 3.28
CA ARG A 271 2.75 -16.26 1.91
C ARG A 271 2.32 -15.22 0.88
N VAL A 272 3.08 -14.12 0.81
CA VAL A 272 2.85 -13.05 -0.14
C VAL A 272 3.89 -13.09 -1.24
N LEU A 273 3.42 -13.10 -2.49
CA LEU A 273 4.26 -12.97 -3.68
C LEU A 273 3.89 -11.70 -4.43
N ILE A 274 4.88 -10.85 -4.66
CA ILE A 274 4.77 -9.63 -5.44
C ILE A 274 5.75 -9.72 -6.58
N GLU A 275 5.30 -9.54 -7.83
CA GLU A 275 6.19 -9.62 -8.99
C GLU A 275 5.79 -8.68 -10.13
N ASP A 276 6.79 -8.28 -10.93
CA ASP A 276 6.59 -7.41 -12.10
C ASP A 276 5.87 -6.09 -11.77
N ILE A 277 6.42 -5.33 -10.83
CA ILE A 277 5.86 -4.05 -10.39
C ILE A 277 6.69 -2.90 -10.95
N ARG A 278 6.01 -1.96 -11.60
CA ARG A 278 6.57 -0.67 -11.98
C ARG A 278 6.11 0.42 -11.02
N VAL A 279 7.07 1.12 -10.41
CA VAL A 279 6.84 2.24 -9.48
C VAL A 279 7.40 3.51 -10.09
N TYR A 280 6.70 4.62 -9.95
CA TYR A 280 7.20 5.92 -10.41
C TYR A 280 6.68 7.05 -9.52
N ASP A 281 7.41 8.16 -9.45
CA ASP A 281 7.04 9.40 -8.75
C ASP A 281 6.41 9.15 -7.37
N THR A 282 7.04 8.27 -6.58
CA THR A 282 6.54 7.83 -5.28
C THR A 282 7.32 8.50 -4.16
N TYR A 283 6.60 9.13 -3.22
CA TYR A 283 7.20 9.99 -2.21
C TYR A 283 8.04 9.20 -1.18
N ARG A 284 7.48 8.11 -0.62
CA ARG A 284 8.17 7.27 0.37
C ARG A 284 8.87 6.09 -0.31
N SER A 285 8.55 4.88 0.10
CA SER A 285 9.24 3.68 -0.34
C SER A 285 8.55 3.01 -1.54
N ALA A 286 9.33 2.45 -2.46
CA ALA A 286 8.78 1.52 -3.44
C ALA A 286 8.17 0.30 -2.72
N ILE A 287 8.86 -0.18 -1.67
CA ILE A 287 8.42 -1.33 -0.86
C ILE A 287 8.60 -0.99 0.62
N ALA A 288 7.52 -1.03 1.41
CA ALA A 288 7.54 -0.86 2.86
C ALA A 288 6.97 -2.12 3.53
N ILE A 289 7.75 -2.75 4.42
CA ILE A 289 7.35 -3.96 5.16
C ILE A 289 7.46 -3.65 6.65
N GLU A 290 6.32 -3.42 7.30
CA GLU A 290 6.24 -2.85 8.64
C GLU A 290 5.49 -3.77 9.60
N CYS A 291 6.20 -4.36 10.55
CA CYS A 291 5.67 -5.21 11.62
C CYS A 291 5.81 -4.48 12.96
N VAL A 292 4.79 -3.77 13.40
CA VAL A 292 4.89 -2.88 14.57
C VAL A 292 3.80 -3.07 15.63
N ASP A 293 2.80 -3.93 15.38
CA ASP A 293 1.66 -4.15 16.27
C ASP A 293 1.56 -5.58 16.83
N GLY A 294 2.65 -6.36 16.77
CA GLY A 294 2.73 -7.68 17.41
C GLY A 294 2.43 -8.88 16.51
N GLY A 295 2.08 -8.66 15.23
CA GLY A 295 1.79 -9.74 14.29
C GLY A 295 3.03 -10.48 13.79
N THR A 296 2.80 -11.45 12.91
CA THR A 296 3.87 -12.20 12.25
C THR A 296 3.90 -11.89 10.75
N ILE A 297 5.04 -11.39 10.27
CA ILE A 297 5.31 -11.25 8.83
C ILE A 297 6.31 -12.34 8.45
N GLU A 298 5.91 -13.25 7.55
CA GLU A 298 6.78 -14.31 7.09
C GLU A 298 6.46 -14.82 5.68
N ASP A 299 7.46 -15.39 5.02
CA ASP A 299 7.36 -15.94 3.67
C ASP A 299 6.90 -14.88 2.65
N ILE A 300 7.60 -13.74 2.62
CA ILE A 300 7.36 -12.64 1.70
C ILE A 300 8.40 -12.68 0.58
N VAL A 301 7.95 -12.68 -0.65
CA VAL A 301 8.82 -12.62 -1.84
C VAL A 301 8.40 -11.43 -2.70
N VAL A 302 9.36 -10.54 -2.98
CA VAL A 302 9.22 -9.44 -3.94
C VAL A 302 10.23 -9.66 -5.06
N ASP A 303 9.76 -9.76 -6.29
CA ASP A 303 10.55 -10.13 -7.46
C ASP A 303 10.26 -9.20 -8.64
N HIS A 304 11.26 -8.75 -9.37
CA HIS A 304 11.12 -7.86 -10.52
C HIS A 304 10.34 -6.57 -10.21
N VAL A 305 11.01 -5.63 -9.51
CA VAL A 305 10.49 -4.28 -9.28
C VAL A 305 11.38 -3.27 -9.97
N GLU A 306 10.79 -2.43 -10.80
CA GLU A 306 11.43 -1.27 -11.39
C GLU A 306 10.83 0.01 -10.79
N ALA A 307 11.65 0.83 -10.13
CA ALA A 307 11.19 2.06 -9.49
C ALA A 307 12.03 3.25 -9.96
N VAL A 308 11.37 4.28 -10.49
CA VAL A 308 12.01 5.50 -10.99
C VAL A 308 11.43 6.69 -10.25
N ASN A 309 12.29 7.66 -9.92
CA ASN A 309 11.91 8.85 -9.17
C ASN A 309 11.13 8.47 -7.91
N THR A 310 11.76 7.65 -7.05
CA THR A 310 11.14 7.11 -5.83
C THR A 310 12.00 7.45 -4.61
N GLY A 311 11.39 8.01 -3.57
CA GLY A 311 12.10 8.59 -2.43
C GLY A 311 12.93 7.60 -1.60
N ASN A 312 12.54 6.32 -1.61
CA ASN A 312 13.27 5.26 -0.93
C ASN A 312 13.05 3.91 -1.63
N ALA A 313 14.08 3.08 -1.73
CA ALA A 313 13.97 1.80 -2.41
C ALA A 313 13.12 0.79 -1.63
N PHE A 314 13.52 0.53 -0.39
CA PHE A 314 12.76 -0.33 0.53
C PHE A 314 13.01 0.07 1.98
N PHE A 315 11.97 -0.12 2.78
CA PHE A 315 11.98 0.10 4.22
C PHE A 315 11.40 -1.15 4.91
N ILE A 316 12.22 -1.88 5.68
CA ILE A 316 11.82 -3.07 6.43
C ILE A 316 11.97 -2.76 7.91
N ARG A 317 10.85 -2.79 8.65
CA ARG A 317 10.79 -2.38 10.05
C ARG A 317 10.09 -3.39 10.94
N LEU A 318 10.78 -3.86 11.97
CA LEU A 318 10.17 -4.47 13.15
C LEU A 318 10.18 -3.45 14.29
N GLY A 319 9.03 -3.21 14.92
CA GLY A 319 8.88 -2.29 16.04
C GLY A 319 7.86 -2.80 17.06
N LYS A 320 7.47 -1.93 18.02
CA LYS A 320 6.48 -2.25 19.05
C LYS A 320 5.59 -1.05 19.34
N ARG A 321 4.59 -0.82 18.49
CA ARG A 321 3.62 0.26 18.68
C ARG A 321 2.46 -0.14 19.59
N ASN A 322 2.13 -1.43 19.67
CA ASN A 322 1.12 -1.96 20.58
C ASN A 322 1.58 -1.86 22.05
N LYS A 323 0.83 -1.15 22.88
CA LYS A 323 1.20 -0.89 24.29
C LYS A 323 1.21 -2.15 25.17
N ASN A 324 0.28 -3.07 24.95
CA ASN A 324 -0.01 -4.21 25.84
C ASN A 324 0.24 -5.58 25.19
N GLY A 325 0.85 -5.64 24.00
CA GLY A 325 1.13 -6.88 23.29
C GLY A 325 2.62 -7.23 23.29
N ASP A 326 2.92 -8.41 22.79
CA ASP A 326 4.30 -8.83 22.53
C ASP A 326 4.87 -8.13 21.30
N VAL A 327 6.19 -8.14 21.15
CA VAL A 327 6.84 -7.76 19.90
C VAL A 327 6.49 -8.78 18.83
N GLY A 328 6.19 -8.31 17.62
CA GLY A 328 5.91 -9.19 16.50
C GLY A 328 7.13 -9.96 16.00
N THR A 329 6.94 -10.71 14.93
CA THR A 329 8.03 -11.42 14.24
C THR A 329 8.07 -10.99 12.77
N LEU A 330 9.25 -10.62 12.27
CA LEU A 330 9.48 -10.31 10.87
C LEU A 330 10.62 -11.17 10.35
N LYS A 331 10.31 -12.13 9.48
CA LYS A 331 11.30 -13.11 9.01
C LYS A 331 11.01 -13.65 7.62
N LYS A 332 12.03 -14.23 6.98
CA LYS A 332 11.95 -14.87 5.65
C LYS A 332 11.40 -13.91 4.59
N VAL A 333 12.07 -12.78 4.44
CA VAL A 333 11.79 -11.79 3.40
C VAL A 333 12.83 -11.94 2.30
N THR A 334 12.40 -12.10 1.07
CA THR A 334 13.26 -12.13 -0.12
C THR A 334 12.91 -10.98 -1.04
N LEU A 335 13.85 -10.08 -1.26
CA LEU A 335 13.80 -9.04 -2.28
C LEU A 335 14.77 -9.41 -3.39
N LYS A 336 14.30 -9.55 -4.63
CA LYS A 336 15.16 -9.94 -5.76
C LYS A 336 14.78 -9.28 -7.07
N ASN A 337 15.81 -9.08 -7.93
CA ASN A 337 15.65 -8.45 -9.24
C ASN A 337 15.00 -7.07 -9.16
N ILE A 338 15.55 -6.20 -8.31
CA ILE A 338 14.99 -4.88 -8.02
C ILE A 338 15.93 -3.78 -8.53
N THR A 339 15.40 -2.86 -9.30
CA THR A 339 16.12 -1.68 -9.78
C THR A 339 15.40 -0.43 -9.32
N VAL A 340 16.10 0.48 -8.62
CA VAL A 340 15.53 1.72 -8.10
C VAL A 340 16.42 2.91 -8.42
N GLN A 341 15.79 4.00 -8.84
CA GLN A 341 16.42 5.32 -8.95
C GLN A 341 15.78 6.26 -7.91
N VAL A 342 16.59 6.68 -6.95
CA VAL A 342 16.23 7.67 -5.93
C VAL A 342 16.64 9.07 -6.43
N PRO A 343 15.72 10.06 -6.45
CA PRO A 343 16.01 11.39 -6.96
C PRO A 343 16.71 12.28 -5.92
N PHE A 344 17.25 13.39 -6.40
CA PHE A 344 17.58 14.51 -5.53
C PHE A 344 16.34 15.40 -5.36
N GLY A 345 15.82 15.47 -4.14
CA GLY A 345 14.59 16.20 -3.83
C GLY A 345 13.34 15.30 -3.78
N ARG A 346 12.17 15.94 -3.83
CA ARG A 346 10.90 15.24 -3.65
C ARG A 346 10.40 14.62 -4.95
N PRO A 347 10.13 13.32 -4.99
CA PRO A 347 9.61 12.63 -6.16
C PRO A 347 8.21 13.09 -6.60
N ASP A 348 7.40 13.53 -5.66
CA ASP A 348 6.01 13.93 -5.85
C ASP A 348 5.80 15.44 -6.05
N GLY A 349 6.87 16.18 -6.38
CA GLY A 349 6.85 17.63 -6.53
C GLY A 349 5.90 18.17 -7.59
N ALA A 350 5.57 17.36 -8.60
CA ALA A 350 4.66 17.71 -9.67
C ALA A 350 3.16 17.51 -9.33
N TYR A 351 2.85 16.93 -8.18
CA TYR A 351 1.47 16.61 -7.78
C TYR A 351 0.88 17.67 -6.86
N GLU A 352 -0.41 17.94 -6.99
CA GLU A 352 -1.13 18.88 -6.13
C GLU A 352 -1.17 18.38 -4.67
N LEU A 353 -1.53 17.13 -4.48
CA LEU A 353 -1.47 16.47 -3.17
C LEU A 353 -0.17 15.67 -3.05
N ARG A 354 0.71 16.18 -2.23
CA ARG A 354 2.03 15.59 -1.98
C ARG A 354 2.10 15.01 -0.57
N GLY A 355 3.03 14.09 -0.35
CA GLY A 355 3.40 13.63 0.98
C GLY A 355 3.83 14.79 1.90
N PRO A 356 3.75 14.64 3.22
CA PRO A 356 4.10 15.71 4.16
C PRO A 356 5.58 16.09 4.05
N ASP A 357 5.90 17.37 4.26
CA ASP A 357 7.29 17.81 4.38
C ASP A 357 7.90 17.24 5.66
N LEU A 358 9.18 16.88 5.57
CA LEU A 358 9.92 16.47 6.77
C LEU A 358 10.28 17.70 7.60
N PRO A 359 10.11 17.65 8.93
CA PRO A 359 10.30 18.80 9.82
C PRO A 359 11.78 19.09 10.15
N PHE A 360 12.72 18.57 9.35
CA PHE A 360 14.14 18.72 9.57
C PHE A 360 14.92 18.70 8.25
N PHE A 361 16.12 19.30 8.29
CA PHE A 361 17.08 19.18 7.19
C PHE A 361 17.74 17.81 7.22
N HIS A 362 17.84 17.16 6.05
CA HIS A 362 18.40 15.83 5.94
C HIS A 362 19.14 15.61 4.63
N ASN A 363 20.05 14.65 4.65
CA ASN A 363 20.60 14.04 3.43
C ASN A 363 19.67 12.96 2.91
N THR A 364 19.88 12.49 1.67
CA THR A 364 19.09 11.38 1.10
C THR A 364 19.11 10.16 2.01
N PHE A 365 17.94 9.56 2.25
CA PHE A 365 17.81 8.39 3.10
C PHE A 365 18.23 7.12 2.38
N PRO A 366 19.01 6.24 3.02
CA PRO A 366 19.33 4.92 2.50
C PRO A 366 18.11 4.01 2.52
N ALA A 367 18.13 2.93 1.74
CA ALA A 367 17.29 1.76 2.03
C ALA A 367 17.62 1.22 3.42
N SER A 368 16.65 0.64 4.14
CA SER A 368 16.93 0.18 5.50
C SER A 368 16.19 -1.09 5.92
N ILE A 369 16.86 -1.87 6.80
CA ILE A 369 16.33 -3.06 7.47
C ILE A 369 16.63 -2.89 8.95
N VAL A 370 15.58 -2.67 9.76
CA VAL A 370 15.77 -2.27 11.16
C VAL A 370 14.80 -3.01 12.08
N GLY A 371 15.37 -3.86 12.94
CA GLY A 371 14.69 -4.44 14.10
C GLY A 371 14.66 -3.50 15.30
N ILE A 372 14.50 -4.06 16.49
CA ILE A 372 14.66 -3.38 17.78
C ILE A 372 15.54 -4.22 18.71
N PRO A 373 16.13 -3.65 19.75
CA PRO A 373 17.01 -4.38 20.67
C PRO A 373 16.36 -5.66 21.19
N GLY A 374 17.07 -6.80 21.05
CA GLY A 374 16.58 -8.11 21.44
C GLY A 374 15.54 -8.77 20.51
N HIS A 375 15.06 -8.05 19.49
CA HIS A 375 14.10 -8.56 18.52
C HIS A 375 14.55 -8.20 17.10
N PRO A 376 15.43 -9.01 16.50
CA PRO A 376 15.96 -8.75 15.17
C PRO A 376 14.95 -9.06 14.07
N VAL A 377 15.08 -8.37 12.94
CA VAL A 377 14.54 -8.84 11.65
C VAL A 377 15.34 -10.09 11.24
N GLN A 378 14.65 -11.16 10.81
CA GLN A 378 15.31 -12.45 10.61
C GLN A 378 15.24 -12.93 9.17
N GLN A 379 16.33 -13.59 8.70
CA GLN A 379 16.36 -14.32 7.44
C GLN A 379 15.92 -13.48 6.23
N VAL A 380 16.65 -12.39 5.98
CA VAL A 380 16.43 -11.54 4.80
C VAL A 380 17.40 -11.92 3.68
N ILE A 381 16.89 -11.98 2.47
CA ILE A 381 17.69 -12.21 1.25
C ILE A 381 17.52 -11.03 0.31
N LEU A 382 18.63 -10.40 -0.05
CA LEU A 382 18.72 -9.39 -1.11
C LEU A 382 19.51 -10.00 -2.29
N GLU A 383 18.86 -10.14 -3.45
CA GLU A 383 19.47 -10.78 -4.62
C GLU A 383 19.23 -9.98 -5.89
N ASN A 384 20.28 -9.65 -6.65
CA ASN A 384 20.18 -8.83 -7.87
C ASN A 384 19.50 -7.47 -7.60
N ILE A 385 20.01 -6.72 -6.65
CA ILE A 385 19.49 -5.39 -6.27
C ILE A 385 20.37 -4.32 -6.87
N GLN A 386 19.78 -3.36 -7.56
CA GLN A 386 20.47 -2.18 -8.11
C GLN A 386 19.77 -0.92 -7.62
N ILE A 387 20.49 -0.07 -6.89
CA ILE A 387 19.94 1.21 -6.42
C ILE A 387 20.90 2.32 -6.79
N ARG A 388 20.37 3.34 -7.48
CA ARG A 388 21.08 4.55 -7.82
C ARG A 388 20.61 5.71 -6.97
N TYR A 389 21.54 6.35 -6.27
CA TYR A 389 21.31 7.48 -5.39
C TYR A 389 21.92 8.77 -5.98
N PRO A 390 21.37 9.94 -5.63
CA PRO A 390 21.91 11.22 -6.13
C PRO A 390 23.23 11.61 -5.46
N GLY A 391 23.53 11.08 -4.25
CA GLY A 391 24.64 11.54 -3.44
C GLY A 391 24.44 12.95 -2.92
N ARG A 392 25.54 13.75 -2.85
CA ARG A 392 25.59 15.13 -2.38
C ARG A 392 25.34 15.28 -0.87
N GLY A 393 25.36 14.19 -0.12
CA GLY A 393 25.27 14.25 1.34
C GLY A 393 26.43 15.07 1.91
N ASN A 394 26.13 15.96 2.84
CA ASN A 394 27.10 16.84 3.49
C ASN A 394 26.74 17.13 4.94
N ASN A 395 27.75 17.49 5.74
CA ASN A 395 27.59 17.78 7.16
C ASN A 395 26.82 19.09 7.44
N GLY A 396 26.62 19.94 6.45
CA GLY A 396 25.89 21.20 6.62
C GLY A 396 24.37 21.01 6.66
N LEU A 397 23.87 19.90 6.12
CA LEU A 397 22.44 19.52 6.24
C LEU A 397 22.19 18.80 7.54
N ALA A 398 22.92 17.74 7.81
CA ALA A 398 22.82 16.94 9.03
C ALA A 398 24.10 16.11 9.18
N ASN A 399 24.36 15.66 10.41
CA ASN A 399 25.55 14.87 10.69
C ASN A 399 25.25 13.74 11.69
N MET A 400 25.42 12.51 11.25
CA MET A 400 25.44 11.32 12.09
C MET A 400 26.80 10.64 11.93
N PRO A 401 27.82 11.01 12.72
CA PRO A 401 29.14 10.43 12.60
C PRO A 401 29.16 8.98 13.09
N LEU A 402 30.04 8.17 12.51
CA LEU A 402 30.21 6.75 12.87
C LEU A 402 30.55 6.52 14.35
N SER A 403 31.15 7.50 15.01
CA SER A 403 31.43 7.45 16.46
C SER A 403 30.19 7.59 17.35
N ARG A 404 29.02 7.81 16.77
CA ARG A 404 27.75 8.02 17.46
C ARG A 404 26.62 7.17 16.87
N LEU A 405 26.90 5.94 16.47
CA LEU A 405 25.88 5.02 15.96
C LEU A 405 24.78 4.75 16.99
N ASP A 406 25.13 4.72 18.27
CA ASP A 406 24.21 4.63 19.40
C ASP A 406 23.24 5.82 19.52
N ALA A 407 23.55 6.95 18.90
CA ALA A 407 22.65 8.11 18.85
C ALA A 407 21.56 8.01 17.75
N VAL A 408 21.61 7.02 16.85
CA VAL A 408 20.48 6.71 15.96
C VAL A 408 19.33 6.19 16.82
N PRO A 409 18.18 6.87 16.87
CA PRO A 409 17.13 6.53 17.83
C PRO A 409 16.42 5.22 17.46
N GLU A 410 16.05 4.41 18.45
CA GLU A 410 15.33 3.16 18.22
C GLU A 410 13.89 3.35 17.73
N LYS A 411 13.19 4.36 18.23
CA LYS A 411 11.82 4.69 17.80
C LYS A 411 10.86 3.49 17.83
N GLU A 412 10.97 2.62 18.83
CA GLU A 412 10.26 1.34 18.89
C GLU A 412 8.75 1.47 18.72
N ALA A 413 8.15 2.48 19.36
CA ALA A 413 6.71 2.73 19.37
C ALA A 413 6.25 3.80 18.37
N ALA A 414 7.14 4.35 17.56
CA ALA A 414 6.79 5.40 16.62
C ALA A 414 6.05 4.83 15.39
N TYR A 415 5.32 5.73 14.70
CA TYR A 415 4.77 5.42 13.39
C TYR A 415 5.92 5.12 12.41
N PRO A 416 5.91 3.96 11.73
CA PRO A 416 7.01 3.59 10.86
C PRO A 416 6.93 4.31 9.52
N GLU A 417 8.04 4.88 9.13
CA GLU A 417 8.28 5.43 7.80
C GLU A 417 9.78 5.55 7.52
N PHE A 418 10.18 5.59 6.29
CA PHE A 418 11.60 5.56 5.87
C PHE A 418 12.49 6.63 6.52
N SER A 419 11.90 7.75 6.94
CA SER A 419 12.57 8.89 7.56
C SER A 419 12.53 8.93 9.09
N MET A 420 11.88 7.93 9.72
CA MET A 420 11.56 7.96 11.16
C MET A 420 12.77 8.10 12.09
N PHE A 421 13.93 7.64 11.66
CA PHE A 421 15.16 7.68 12.46
C PHE A 421 15.89 9.03 12.39
N GLY A 422 15.44 9.94 11.54
CA GLY A 422 16.21 11.14 11.19
C GLY A 422 17.40 10.80 10.31
N GLU A 423 18.49 11.57 10.45
CA GLU A 423 19.71 11.34 9.69
C GLU A 423 20.30 9.96 9.99
N LEU A 424 20.68 9.23 8.92
CA LEU A 424 21.34 7.92 9.02
C LEU A 424 22.80 8.00 8.54
N PRO A 425 23.69 7.19 9.12
CA PRO A 425 25.13 7.26 8.86
C PRO A 425 25.56 6.58 7.56
N ALA A 426 24.65 6.25 6.67
CA ALA A 426 24.89 5.63 5.38
C ALA A 426 24.15 6.38 4.26
N TRP A 427 24.67 6.34 3.02
CA TRP A 427 23.94 6.90 1.89
C TRP A 427 23.14 5.86 1.12
N GLY A 428 23.50 4.58 1.18
CA GLY A 428 22.92 3.52 0.34
C GLY A 428 22.11 2.48 1.08
N LEU A 429 22.67 1.87 2.14
CA LEU A 429 22.00 0.84 2.93
C LEU A 429 22.36 0.95 4.42
N TYR A 430 21.35 0.98 5.27
CA TYR A 430 21.49 0.92 6.73
C TYR A 430 20.77 -0.31 7.28
N VAL A 431 21.48 -1.16 8.00
CA VAL A 431 20.92 -2.38 8.60
C VAL A 431 21.23 -2.39 10.08
N ARG A 432 20.20 -2.58 10.93
CA ARG A 432 20.35 -2.63 12.37
C ARG A 432 19.44 -3.69 12.99
N HIS A 433 19.92 -4.36 14.04
CA HIS A 433 19.19 -5.43 14.74
C HIS A 433 18.63 -6.46 13.74
N THR A 434 19.51 -7.16 13.04
CA THR A 434 19.14 -8.15 12.02
C THR A 434 19.91 -9.43 12.22
N ASP A 435 19.23 -10.59 12.07
CA ASP A 435 19.85 -11.92 12.18
C ASP A 435 19.60 -12.74 10.90
N GLY A 436 20.67 -13.08 10.20
CA GLY A 436 20.60 -13.88 8.97
C GLY A 436 20.30 -13.03 7.74
N LEU A 437 21.20 -12.11 7.37
CA LEU A 437 21.12 -11.34 6.13
C LEU A 437 22.05 -11.94 5.06
N ILE A 438 21.48 -12.28 3.91
CA ILE A 438 22.22 -12.76 2.74
C ILE A 438 22.13 -11.72 1.62
N MET A 439 23.29 -11.30 1.09
CA MET A 439 23.35 -10.34 -0.01
C MET A 439 24.11 -10.91 -1.19
N LYS A 440 23.43 -11.02 -2.34
CA LYS A 440 23.96 -11.59 -3.59
C LYS A 440 23.77 -10.61 -4.72
N ASN A 441 24.84 -10.20 -5.38
CA ASN A 441 24.81 -9.29 -6.51
C ASN A 441 24.00 -8.00 -6.19
N VAL A 442 24.45 -7.30 -5.13
CA VAL A 442 23.88 -6.01 -4.74
C VAL A 442 24.80 -4.88 -5.26
N GLN A 443 24.25 -3.99 -6.03
CA GLN A 443 24.94 -2.82 -6.57
C GLN A 443 24.29 -1.53 -6.09
N LEU A 444 25.05 -0.72 -5.37
CA LEU A 444 24.65 0.62 -4.98
C LEU A 444 25.54 1.62 -5.70
N SER A 445 24.97 2.62 -6.34
CA SER A 445 25.70 3.65 -7.03
C SER A 445 25.30 5.06 -6.56
N VAL A 446 26.27 5.98 -6.58
CA VAL A 446 26.05 7.37 -6.20
C VAL A 446 26.53 8.29 -7.30
N ASP A 447 25.67 9.24 -7.71
CA ASP A 447 25.96 10.15 -8.84
C ASP A 447 26.98 11.24 -8.49
N ALA A 448 27.01 11.67 -7.24
CA ALA A 448 27.93 12.66 -6.72
C ALA A 448 28.47 12.23 -5.35
N PRO A 449 29.64 12.73 -4.93
CA PRO A 449 30.23 12.37 -3.64
C PRO A 449 29.27 12.60 -2.47
N ASP A 450 29.23 11.64 -1.55
CA ASP A 450 28.53 11.73 -0.26
C ASP A 450 29.56 11.60 0.89
N TYR A 451 29.40 12.32 1.98
CA TYR A 451 30.37 12.24 3.08
C TYR A 451 30.23 10.92 3.88
N ARG A 452 29.08 10.29 3.85
CA ARG A 452 28.79 9.04 4.55
C ARG A 452 29.38 7.84 3.80
N PRO A 453 29.65 6.71 4.46
CA PRO A 453 29.90 5.43 3.78
C PRO A 453 28.62 4.94 3.05
N GLY A 454 28.81 4.07 2.06
CA GLY A 454 27.68 3.49 1.32
C GLY A 454 26.81 2.56 2.14
N VAL A 455 27.43 1.79 3.04
CA VAL A 455 26.74 0.74 3.80
C VAL A 455 27.23 0.73 5.26
N VAL A 456 26.27 0.60 6.17
CA VAL A 456 26.52 0.42 7.61
C VAL A 456 25.68 -0.75 8.10
N PHE A 457 26.36 -1.73 8.70
CA PHE A 457 25.77 -2.82 9.48
C PHE A 457 26.02 -2.54 10.96
N ASP A 458 24.98 -2.47 11.77
CA ASP A 458 24.98 -2.12 13.17
C ASP A 458 24.16 -3.17 13.95
N ASP A 459 24.81 -4.00 14.75
CA ASP A 459 24.20 -5.14 15.45
C ASP A 459 23.53 -6.13 14.46
N VAL A 460 24.37 -6.78 13.63
CA VAL A 460 23.93 -7.72 12.60
C VAL A 460 24.64 -9.05 12.78
N ASP A 461 23.86 -10.10 13.05
CA ASP A 461 24.36 -11.46 13.17
C ASP A 461 24.15 -12.27 11.88
N HIS A 462 25.00 -13.30 11.66
CA HIS A 462 24.93 -14.20 10.52
C HIS A 462 24.82 -13.47 9.17
N LEU A 463 25.70 -12.48 8.95
CA LEU A 463 25.79 -11.72 7.71
C LEU A 463 26.54 -12.52 6.64
N ASP A 464 25.95 -12.73 5.45
CA ASP A 464 26.61 -13.36 4.29
C ASP A 464 26.66 -12.40 3.09
N LEU A 465 27.76 -11.67 2.92
CA LEU A 465 28.02 -10.80 1.78
C LEU A 465 28.75 -11.57 0.66
N GLN A 466 28.01 -12.16 -0.25
CA GLN A 466 28.56 -12.97 -1.33
C GLN A 466 29.12 -12.11 -2.46
N SER A 467 28.37 -11.09 -2.92
CA SER A 467 28.83 -10.12 -3.91
C SER A 467 28.10 -8.78 -3.76
N MET A 468 28.89 -7.73 -3.68
CA MET A 468 28.41 -6.37 -3.58
C MET A 468 29.32 -5.42 -4.34
N ARG A 469 28.78 -4.36 -4.92
CA ARG A 469 29.54 -3.29 -5.58
C ARG A 469 29.02 -1.93 -5.14
N LEU A 470 29.95 -1.04 -4.79
CA LEU A 470 29.70 0.37 -4.51
C LEU A 470 30.33 1.21 -5.62
N ASP A 471 29.52 1.83 -6.45
CA ASP A 471 30.01 2.67 -7.55
C ASP A 471 29.93 4.15 -7.17
N GLY A 472 31.03 4.89 -7.40
CA GLY A 472 31.15 6.30 -7.05
C GLY A 472 31.52 6.56 -5.58
N ASP A 473 31.80 5.52 -4.81
CA ASP A 473 32.30 5.60 -3.43
C ASP A 473 33.48 4.64 -3.22
N THR A 474 34.50 5.12 -2.52
CA THR A 474 35.70 4.33 -2.14
C THR A 474 35.78 4.03 -0.66
N LYS A 475 34.78 4.47 0.12
CA LYS A 475 34.76 4.24 1.57
C LYS A 475 34.46 2.79 1.89
N PRO A 476 35.02 2.26 2.99
CA PRO A 476 34.76 0.88 3.39
C PRO A 476 33.30 0.69 3.83
N ILE A 477 32.80 -0.52 3.69
CA ILE A 477 31.58 -1.00 4.35
C ILE A 477 31.85 -1.04 5.85
N ILE A 478 30.98 -0.46 6.65
CA ILE A 478 31.13 -0.38 8.10
C ILE A 478 30.43 -1.56 8.77
N LEU A 479 31.16 -2.19 9.70
CA LEU A 479 30.69 -3.28 10.55
C LEU A 479 30.82 -2.85 12.01
N HIS A 480 29.71 -2.67 12.69
CA HIS A 480 29.63 -2.38 14.10
C HIS A 480 28.82 -3.48 14.79
N ASN A 481 29.33 -4.06 15.89
CA ASN A 481 28.66 -5.14 16.61
C ASN A 481 28.13 -6.26 15.65
N THR A 482 28.94 -6.62 14.64
CA THR A 482 28.56 -7.61 13.64
C THR A 482 29.32 -8.90 13.88
N GLU A 483 28.57 -9.96 14.21
CA GLU A 483 29.14 -11.28 14.51
C GLU A 483 28.84 -12.29 13.39
N LYS A 484 29.65 -13.39 13.33
CA LYS A 484 29.48 -14.49 12.40
C LYS A 484 29.31 -14.06 10.93
N ALA A 485 30.04 -12.99 10.55
CA ALA A 485 30.00 -12.46 9.20
C ALA A 485 30.86 -13.27 8.24
N ARG A 486 30.28 -13.71 7.13
CA ARG A 486 30.97 -14.24 5.97
C ARG A 486 31.02 -13.15 4.88
N ILE A 487 32.20 -12.65 4.58
CA ILE A 487 32.38 -11.53 3.66
C ILE A 487 33.31 -11.94 2.53
N ASN A 488 32.91 -11.65 1.30
CA ASN A 488 33.75 -11.85 0.13
C ASN A 488 35.05 -11.05 0.27
N LYS A 489 36.20 -11.70 0.04
CA LYS A 489 37.53 -11.10 0.24
C LYS A 489 37.82 -9.87 -0.61
N ASN A 490 37.07 -9.66 -1.68
CA ASN A 490 37.23 -8.49 -2.57
C ASN A 490 36.52 -7.22 -2.03
N LEU A 491 35.77 -7.34 -0.95
CA LEU A 491 35.08 -6.20 -0.35
C LEU A 491 35.95 -5.53 0.71
N VAL A 492 36.06 -4.21 0.64
CA VAL A 492 36.76 -3.40 1.63
C VAL A 492 35.82 -3.11 2.78
N THR A 493 36.13 -3.65 3.94
CA THR A 493 35.33 -3.48 5.17
C THR A 493 36.14 -2.85 6.27
N ARG A 494 35.47 -2.17 7.19
CA ARG A 494 36.07 -1.60 8.42
C ARG A 494 35.19 -1.97 9.61
N LYS A 495 35.77 -2.64 10.60
CA LYS A 495 35.15 -2.83 11.93
C LYS A 495 35.37 -1.59 12.79
N ILE A 496 34.37 -1.15 13.49
CA ILE A 496 34.42 -0.02 14.44
C ILE A 496 33.79 -0.42 15.76
#